data_b923e128626798061f9ffbe661d365c7
#
_entry.id   b923e128626798061f9ffbe661d365c7
#
_cell.length_a   1.000
_cell.length_b   1.000
_cell.length_c   1.000
_cell.angle_alpha   90.00
_cell.angle_beta   90.00
_cell.angle_gamma   90.00
#
_symmetry.space_group_name_H-M   'P 1'
#
loop_
_entity.id
_entity.type
_entity.pdbx_description
1 polymer ?
#
loop_
_entity_poly.entity_id
_entity_poly.type
_entity_poly.pdbx_seq_one_letter_code
_entity_poly.pdbx_strand_id
1 'polypeptide(L)'
;MSKRAMSVIVNVFNLEPEPLPAPYAPTGAGAVCYEPRLARLAGTPGSSRLGANLLVLAPGKCAFPFHSHRGSAELFFIISGSGVLRYGEKAYPIREGDFISCHAGGPETAHQIRNDGTEELRYIAIGTNPTIDIVEYPDTNKFKSHTLPGEAAAFDEIARIGQGGDYWDVAKE
;
A
#
# COMPACT_ATOMS: atom_id res chain seq x y z
N MET A 1 -15.19 -2.46 -19.49
CA MET A 1 -13.76 -2.13 -19.59
C MET A 1 -13.02 -3.36 -20.11
N SER A 2 -12.34 -3.25 -21.25
CA SER A 2 -11.59 -4.35 -21.84
C SER A 2 -10.46 -4.79 -20.92
N LYS A 3 -10.42 -6.08 -20.55
CA LYS A 3 -9.29 -6.70 -19.86
C LYS A 3 -8.11 -6.72 -20.84
N ARG A 4 -7.32 -5.66 -20.87
CA ARG A 4 -6.07 -5.66 -21.60
C ARG A 4 -5.21 -6.76 -21.00
N ALA A 5 -4.91 -7.80 -21.75
CA ALA A 5 -4.00 -8.86 -21.30
C ALA A 5 -2.68 -8.19 -20.89
N MET A 6 -2.21 -8.45 -19.67
CA MET A 6 -0.92 -7.92 -19.22
C MET A 6 0.18 -8.51 -20.09
N SER A 7 1.04 -7.66 -20.63
CA SER A 7 2.23 -8.10 -21.35
C SER A 7 3.18 -8.82 -20.38
N VAL A 8 3.87 -9.85 -20.86
CA VAL A 8 4.93 -10.53 -20.11
C VAL A 8 6.12 -9.59 -19.83
N ILE A 9 6.29 -8.58 -20.67
CA ILE A 9 7.35 -7.58 -20.54
C ILE A 9 6.69 -6.20 -20.49
N VAL A 10 7.03 -5.43 -19.44
CA VAL A 10 6.57 -4.06 -19.26
C VAL A 10 7.80 -3.17 -19.04
N ASN A 11 7.90 -2.09 -19.82
CA ASN A 11 8.90 -1.06 -19.59
C ASN A 11 8.28 0.03 -18.73
N VAL A 12 8.81 0.24 -17.52
CA VAL A 12 8.26 1.18 -16.54
C VAL A 12 8.32 2.64 -17.01
N PHE A 13 9.24 2.98 -17.93
CA PHE A 13 9.37 4.32 -18.48
C PHE A 13 8.34 4.64 -19.55
N ASN A 14 7.66 3.61 -20.07
CA ASN A 14 6.59 3.75 -21.06
C ASN A 14 5.18 3.71 -20.45
N LEU A 15 5.10 3.75 -19.12
CA LEU A 15 3.82 3.73 -18.43
C LEU A 15 3.39 5.15 -18.04
N GLU A 16 2.08 5.38 -18.11
CA GLU A 16 1.40 6.57 -17.59
C GLU A 16 0.70 6.20 -16.28
N PRO A 17 1.28 6.50 -15.11
CA PRO A 17 0.63 6.24 -13.82
C PRO A 17 -0.61 7.11 -13.65
N GLU A 18 -1.72 6.50 -13.26
CA GLU A 18 -3.01 7.15 -13.07
C GLU A 18 -3.32 7.34 -11.58
N PRO A 19 -4.09 8.36 -11.20
CA PRO A 19 -4.62 8.51 -9.85
C PRO A 19 -5.43 7.26 -9.43
N LEU A 20 -5.56 7.05 -8.12
CA LEU A 20 -6.44 5.99 -7.62
C LEU A 20 -7.87 6.17 -8.13
N PRO A 21 -8.56 5.07 -8.52
CA PRO A 21 -9.97 5.13 -8.88
C PRO A 21 -10.82 5.74 -7.75
N ALA A 22 -11.89 6.44 -8.10
CA ALA A 22 -12.74 7.18 -7.15
C ALA A 22 -13.14 6.41 -5.87
N PRO A 23 -13.48 5.10 -5.90
CA PRO A 23 -13.78 4.34 -4.68
C PRO A 23 -12.62 4.19 -3.70
N TYR A 24 -11.37 4.36 -4.18
CA TYR A 24 -10.14 4.22 -3.39
C TYR A 24 -9.39 5.55 -3.22
N ALA A 25 -9.89 6.61 -3.83
CA ALA A 25 -9.27 7.93 -3.77
C ALA A 25 -9.36 8.50 -2.35
N PRO A 26 -8.31 9.17 -1.85
CA PRO A 26 -8.33 9.83 -0.56
C PRO A 26 -9.42 10.90 -0.51
N THR A 27 -10.11 11.00 0.63
CA THR A 27 -11.19 11.96 0.87
C THR A 27 -10.90 12.83 2.10
N GLY A 28 -11.60 13.94 2.23
CA GLY A 28 -11.48 14.84 3.38
C GLY A 28 -10.05 15.34 3.60
N ALA A 29 -9.58 15.33 4.85
CA ALA A 29 -8.23 15.74 5.21
C ALA A 29 -7.14 14.88 4.55
N GLY A 30 -7.43 13.61 4.24
CA GLY A 30 -6.49 12.72 3.54
C GLY A 30 -6.16 13.20 2.12
N ALA A 31 -7.08 13.83 1.42
CA ALA A 31 -6.87 14.33 0.06
C ALA A 31 -5.76 15.41 -0.04
N VAL A 32 -5.43 16.06 1.08
CA VAL A 32 -4.34 17.05 1.11
C VAL A 32 -2.96 16.39 1.08
N CYS A 33 -2.82 15.24 1.75
CA CYS A 33 -1.54 14.56 1.95
C CYS A 33 -1.30 13.42 0.97
N TYR A 34 -2.36 12.68 0.62
CA TYR A 34 -2.25 11.43 -0.15
C TYR A 34 -2.70 11.66 -1.58
N GLU A 35 -1.79 11.49 -2.51
CA GLU A 35 -2.07 11.65 -3.95
C GLU A 35 -1.18 10.71 -4.78
N PRO A 36 -1.20 9.40 -4.52
CA PRO A 36 -0.41 8.48 -5.30
C PRO A 36 -1.00 8.32 -6.71
N ARG A 37 -0.12 8.35 -7.70
CA ARG A 37 -0.42 7.86 -9.05
C ARG A 37 0.27 6.51 -9.21
N LEU A 38 -0.41 5.54 -9.78
CA LEU A 38 0.14 4.21 -9.93
C LEU A 38 -0.15 3.59 -11.30
N ALA A 39 0.75 2.71 -11.73
CA ALA A 39 0.54 1.83 -12.86
C ALA A 39 0.90 0.39 -12.46
N ARG A 40 0.05 -0.56 -12.80
CA ARG A 40 0.27 -1.97 -12.48
C ARG A 40 1.36 -2.57 -13.36
N LEU A 41 2.34 -3.20 -12.74
CA LEU A 41 3.46 -3.89 -13.41
C LEU A 41 3.24 -5.39 -13.48
N ALA A 42 2.77 -6.01 -12.41
CA ALA A 42 2.57 -7.44 -12.31
C ALA A 42 1.43 -7.78 -11.35
N GLY A 43 0.93 -9.01 -11.49
CA GLY A 43 -0.11 -9.53 -10.64
C GLY A 43 -1.51 -9.09 -11.08
N THR A 44 -2.39 -10.06 -11.32
CA THR A 44 -3.82 -9.80 -11.44
C THR A 44 -4.42 -9.99 -10.04
N PRO A 45 -5.27 -9.09 -9.54
CA PRO A 45 -5.92 -9.27 -8.25
C PRO A 45 -6.57 -10.66 -8.15
N GLY A 46 -6.27 -11.38 -7.07
CA GLY A 46 -6.80 -12.71 -6.81
C GLY A 46 -6.12 -13.89 -7.54
N SER A 47 -5.15 -13.64 -8.43
CA SER A 47 -4.53 -14.72 -9.21
C SER A 47 -3.01 -14.85 -9.05
N SER A 48 -2.35 -13.93 -8.37
CA SER A 48 -0.89 -13.94 -8.20
C SER A 48 -0.50 -13.75 -6.74
N ARG A 49 0.48 -14.54 -6.31
CA ARG A 49 1.09 -14.38 -4.98
C ARG A 49 1.98 -13.15 -4.86
N LEU A 50 2.31 -12.51 -5.96
CA LEU A 50 3.10 -11.28 -6.00
C LEU A 50 2.33 -10.22 -6.77
N GLY A 51 2.31 -9.01 -6.24
CA GLY A 51 1.87 -7.79 -6.91
C GLY A 51 3.03 -6.85 -7.12
N ALA A 52 3.01 -6.07 -8.20
CA ALA A 52 3.97 -5.01 -8.42
C ALA A 52 3.29 -3.80 -9.06
N ASN A 53 3.64 -2.61 -8.59
CA ASN A 53 3.15 -1.34 -9.12
C ASN A 53 4.31 -0.36 -9.25
N LEU A 54 4.24 0.48 -10.30
CA LEU A 54 4.98 1.73 -10.34
C LEU A 54 4.16 2.78 -9.61
N LEU A 55 4.78 3.47 -8.65
CA LEU A 55 4.19 4.60 -7.95
C LEU A 55 4.94 5.88 -8.28
N VAL A 56 4.19 6.98 -8.33
CA VAL A 56 4.70 8.33 -8.55
C VAL A 56 4.05 9.28 -7.57
N LEU A 57 4.88 10.01 -6.85
CA LEU A 57 4.47 11.01 -5.87
C LEU A 57 4.96 12.39 -6.29
N ALA A 58 4.05 13.35 -6.36
CA ALA A 58 4.42 14.76 -6.48
C ALA A 58 5.11 15.27 -5.21
N PRO A 59 5.88 16.37 -5.27
CA PRO A 59 6.46 17.01 -4.10
C PRO A 59 5.44 17.28 -2.98
N GLY A 60 5.82 16.99 -1.74
CA GLY A 60 4.99 17.14 -0.54
C GLY A 60 3.94 16.05 -0.32
N LYS A 61 3.83 15.06 -1.19
CA LYS A 61 2.79 14.00 -1.10
C LYS A 61 3.31 12.71 -0.49
N CYS A 62 2.39 11.98 0.15
CA CYS A 62 2.58 10.62 0.63
C CYS A 62 1.83 9.64 -0.27
N ALA A 63 2.30 8.39 -0.32
CA ALA A 63 1.60 7.34 -1.06
C ALA A 63 0.35 6.87 -0.31
N PHE A 64 0.57 6.35 0.89
CA PHE A 64 -0.46 5.72 1.73
C PHE A 64 -0.27 6.14 3.19
N PRO A 65 -1.27 5.92 4.07
CA PRO A 65 -1.10 6.08 5.51
C PRO A 65 0.07 5.26 6.04
N PHE A 66 0.64 5.67 7.16
CA PHE A 66 1.64 4.89 7.89
C PHE A 66 1.01 3.57 8.34
N HIS A 67 1.54 2.44 7.87
CA HIS A 67 0.91 1.13 8.06
C HIS A 67 1.93 -0.01 8.11
N SER A 68 1.53 -1.12 8.71
CA SER A 68 2.23 -2.39 8.68
C SER A 68 1.30 -3.50 8.20
N HIS A 69 1.89 -4.59 7.71
CA HIS A 69 1.19 -5.78 7.26
C HIS A 69 1.57 -6.97 8.14
N ARG A 70 0.58 -7.69 8.68
CA ARG A 70 0.83 -8.91 9.46
C ARG A 70 1.21 -10.11 8.59
N GLY A 71 0.69 -10.15 7.38
CA GLY A 71 0.88 -11.30 6.46
C GLY A 71 1.69 -10.98 5.21
N SER A 72 1.78 -9.71 4.80
CA SER A 72 2.48 -9.29 3.58
C SER A 72 3.87 -8.73 3.89
N ALA A 73 4.83 -9.05 3.03
CA ALA A 73 6.11 -8.35 2.97
C ALA A 73 6.14 -7.47 1.73
N GLU A 74 6.76 -6.31 1.84
CA GLU A 74 6.88 -5.35 0.75
C GLU A 74 8.33 -4.96 0.48
N LEU A 75 8.64 -4.74 -0.79
CA LEU A 75 9.93 -4.27 -1.29
C LEU A 75 9.70 -3.02 -2.12
N PHE A 76 10.57 -2.02 -1.96
CA PHE A 76 10.53 -0.83 -2.79
C PHE A 76 11.89 -0.59 -3.44
N PHE A 77 11.87 -0.20 -4.71
CA PHE A 77 13.07 0.22 -5.44
C PHE A 77 12.86 1.62 -5.98
N ILE A 78 13.71 2.55 -5.55
CA ILE A 78 13.62 3.96 -5.96
C ILE A 78 14.25 4.12 -7.35
N ILE A 79 13.41 4.48 -8.34
CA ILE A 79 13.83 4.67 -9.73
C ILE A 79 14.44 6.06 -9.93
N SER A 80 13.81 7.09 -9.36
CA SER A 80 14.27 8.48 -9.47
C SER A 80 13.65 9.37 -8.40
N GLY A 81 14.28 10.50 -8.15
CA GLY A 81 13.87 11.44 -7.11
C GLY A 81 14.42 11.09 -5.74
N SER A 82 13.95 11.80 -4.74
CA SER A 82 14.31 11.62 -3.34
C SER A 82 13.10 11.80 -2.43
N GLY A 83 13.21 11.34 -1.19
CA GLY A 83 12.14 11.45 -0.23
C GLY A 83 12.55 10.91 1.13
N VAL A 84 11.57 10.60 1.96
CA VAL A 84 11.74 10.02 3.28
C VAL A 84 10.91 8.74 3.42
N LEU A 85 11.56 7.69 3.90
CA LEU A 85 10.92 6.51 4.46
C LEU A 85 10.77 6.70 5.97
N ARG A 86 9.55 6.77 6.47
CA ARG A 86 9.25 6.51 7.88
C ARG A 86 9.12 5.01 8.07
N TYR A 87 9.88 4.43 9.01
CA TYR A 87 9.84 3.01 9.35
C TYR A 87 9.92 2.83 10.87
N GLY A 88 8.86 2.29 11.47
CA GLY A 88 8.70 2.27 12.91
C GLY A 88 8.84 3.68 13.51
N GLU A 89 9.74 3.84 14.46
CA GLU A 89 10.01 5.12 15.13
C GLU A 89 11.07 5.99 14.42
N LYS A 90 11.62 5.51 13.30
CA LYS A 90 12.73 6.16 12.59
C LYS A 90 12.30 6.72 11.24
N ALA A 91 13.06 7.70 10.77
CA ALA A 91 12.94 8.23 9.42
C ALA A 91 14.30 8.14 8.71
N TYR A 92 14.28 7.74 7.46
CA TYR A 92 15.45 7.53 6.64
C TYR A 92 15.31 8.35 5.35
N PRO A 93 16.29 9.16 4.96
CA PRO A 93 16.31 9.73 3.62
C PRO A 93 16.45 8.60 2.59
N ILE A 94 15.71 8.71 1.52
CA ILE A 94 15.76 7.76 0.39
C ILE A 94 16.00 8.50 -0.91
N ARG A 95 16.66 7.85 -1.85
CA ARG A 95 17.03 8.42 -3.14
C ARG A 95 17.12 7.35 -4.23
N GLU A 96 17.32 7.79 -5.44
CA GLU A 96 17.56 6.93 -6.60
C GLU A 96 18.57 5.82 -6.31
N GLY A 97 18.23 4.58 -6.68
CA GLY A 97 19.03 3.38 -6.48
C GLY A 97 18.79 2.67 -5.14
N ASP A 98 18.11 3.29 -4.18
CA ASP A 98 17.83 2.65 -2.90
C ASP A 98 16.84 1.49 -3.06
N PHE A 99 17.14 0.40 -2.36
CA PHE A 99 16.29 -0.78 -2.23
C PHE A 99 15.86 -0.94 -0.78
N ILE A 100 14.55 -0.99 -0.54
CA ILE A 100 13.94 -0.98 0.78
C ILE A 100 13.23 -2.32 0.99
N SER A 101 13.39 -2.91 2.17
CA SER A 101 12.70 -4.15 2.56
C SER A 101 11.88 -3.91 3.82
N CYS A 102 10.56 -4.08 3.71
CA CYS A 102 9.62 -4.00 4.81
C CYS A 102 9.04 -5.39 5.07
N HIS A 103 9.40 -5.96 6.22
CA HIS A 103 8.95 -7.30 6.61
C HIS A 103 7.51 -7.27 7.12
N ALA A 104 6.82 -8.41 7.00
CA ALA A 104 5.59 -8.63 7.73
C ALA A 104 5.84 -8.50 9.24
N GLY A 105 4.94 -7.81 9.94
CA GLY A 105 5.08 -7.55 11.37
C GLY A 105 4.00 -6.63 11.91
N GLY A 106 4.21 -6.16 13.14
CA GLY A 106 3.32 -5.22 13.81
C GLY A 106 3.68 -3.74 13.60
N PRO A 107 3.28 -2.87 14.52
CA PRO A 107 3.55 -1.44 14.44
C PRO A 107 5.03 -1.08 14.32
N GLU A 108 5.92 -1.93 14.81
CA GLU A 108 7.37 -1.77 14.73
C GLU A 108 7.91 -1.86 13.28
N THR A 109 7.17 -2.52 12.38
CA THR A 109 7.49 -2.63 10.95
C THR A 109 6.67 -1.67 10.09
N ALA A 110 5.83 -0.85 10.70
CA ALA A 110 5.01 0.12 9.96
C ALA A 110 5.89 1.08 9.17
N HIS A 111 5.42 1.42 7.97
CA HIS A 111 6.18 2.24 7.05
C HIS A 111 5.30 3.20 6.24
N GLN A 112 5.93 4.25 5.75
CA GLN A 112 5.33 5.24 4.86
C GLN A 112 6.40 5.91 4.03
N ILE A 113 6.18 6.02 2.73
CA ILE A 113 7.03 6.81 1.83
C ILE A 113 6.38 8.17 1.59
N ARG A 114 7.17 9.23 1.79
CA ARG A 114 6.80 10.61 1.50
C ARG A 114 7.83 11.23 0.57
N ASN A 115 7.36 11.98 -0.39
CA ASN A 115 8.19 12.84 -1.22
C ASN A 115 8.36 14.19 -0.51
N ASP A 116 9.52 14.43 0.09
CA ASP A 116 9.90 15.74 0.65
C ASP A 116 10.93 16.48 -0.23
N GLY A 117 11.20 15.94 -1.42
CA GLY A 117 12.01 16.58 -2.45
C GLY A 117 11.24 17.61 -3.27
N THR A 118 11.90 18.12 -4.31
CA THR A 118 11.35 19.12 -5.23
C THR A 118 10.91 18.56 -6.58
N GLU A 119 11.28 17.30 -6.86
CA GLU A 119 10.95 16.57 -8.08
C GLU A 119 10.02 15.39 -7.77
N GLU A 120 9.44 14.78 -8.79
CA GLU A 120 8.65 13.55 -8.62
C GLU A 120 9.50 12.42 -8.05
N LEU A 121 9.00 11.76 -7.02
CA LEU A 121 9.56 10.52 -6.51
C LEU A 121 8.89 9.34 -7.21
N ARG A 122 9.68 8.53 -7.92
CA ARG A 122 9.20 7.36 -8.67
C ARG A 122 9.82 6.09 -8.11
N TYR A 123 9.01 5.10 -7.81
CA TYR A 123 9.49 3.83 -7.27
C TYR A 123 8.61 2.65 -7.66
N ILE A 124 9.21 1.46 -7.66
CA ILE A 124 8.50 0.20 -7.79
C ILE A 124 8.17 -0.29 -6.38
N ALA A 125 6.91 -0.64 -6.14
CA ALA A 125 6.46 -1.38 -4.98
C ALA A 125 6.13 -2.80 -5.39
N ILE A 126 6.72 -3.78 -4.70
CA ILE A 126 6.48 -5.21 -4.87
C ILE A 126 5.97 -5.74 -3.54
N GLY A 127 4.82 -6.39 -3.53
CA GLY A 127 4.24 -6.97 -2.32
C GLY A 127 3.89 -8.45 -2.51
N THR A 128 3.98 -9.20 -1.43
CA THR A 128 3.36 -10.53 -1.39
C THR A 128 1.85 -10.36 -1.20
N ASN A 129 1.08 -11.29 -1.78
CA ASN A 129 -0.37 -11.32 -1.69
C ASN A 129 -0.79 -12.56 -0.88
N PRO A 130 -0.78 -12.53 0.46
CA PRO A 130 -1.31 -13.61 1.27
C PRO A 130 -2.83 -13.73 1.08
N THR A 131 -3.39 -14.91 1.33
CA THR A 131 -4.85 -15.12 1.22
C THR A 131 -5.63 -14.23 2.17
N ILE A 132 -5.07 -13.98 3.35
CA ILE A 132 -5.63 -13.09 4.38
C ILE A 132 -4.51 -12.17 4.84
N ASP A 133 -4.79 -10.89 4.98
CA ASP A 133 -3.86 -9.93 5.59
C ASP A 133 -4.58 -9.05 6.61
N ILE A 134 -3.82 -8.61 7.60
CA ILE A 134 -4.22 -7.59 8.56
C ILE A 134 -3.26 -6.43 8.41
N VAL A 135 -3.78 -5.29 8.02
CA VAL A 135 -3.03 -4.04 7.89
C VAL A 135 -3.32 -3.18 9.10
N GLU A 136 -2.29 -2.78 9.83
CA GLU A 136 -2.43 -1.90 10.98
C GLU A 136 -2.03 -0.47 10.63
N TYR A 137 -2.74 0.51 11.20
CA TYR A 137 -2.52 1.94 11.02
C TYR A 137 -2.22 2.58 12.37
N PRO A 138 -0.96 2.57 12.84
CA PRO A 138 -0.62 3.03 14.19
C PRO A 138 -1.04 4.46 14.50
N ASP A 139 -0.90 5.39 13.53
CA ASP A 139 -1.24 6.80 13.73
C ASP A 139 -2.74 7.04 14.02
N THR A 140 -3.61 6.09 13.67
CA THR A 140 -5.07 6.24 13.85
C THR A 140 -5.68 5.16 14.72
N ASN A 141 -4.86 4.26 15.27
CA ASN A 141 -5.28 3.11 16.07
C ASN A 141 -6.36 2.28 15.38
N LYS A 142 -6.17 2.01 14.09
CA LYS A 142 -7.08 1.22 13.26
C LYS A 142 -6.36 -0.01 12.71
N PHE A 143 -7.14 -0.98 12.30
CA PHE A 143 -6.69 -2.07 11.45
C PHE A 143 -7.68 -2.30 10.32
N LYS A 144 -7.18 -2.86 9.24
CA LYS A 144 -7.95 -3.42 8.13
C LYS A 144 -7.68 -4.90 8.06
N SER A 145 -8.74 -5.71 8.02
CA SER A 145 -8.62 -7.14 7.73
C SER A 145 -9.26 -7.41 6.37
N HIS A 146 -8.56 -8.09 5.49
CA HIS A 146 -9.07 -8.39 4.17
C HIS A 146 -8.59 -9.73 3.64
N THR A 147 -9.39 -10.32 2.75
CA THR A 147 -9.02 -11.46 1.92
C THR A 147 -8.63 -11.00 0.53
N LEU A 148 -7.93 -11.86 -0.23
CA LEU A 148 -7.62 -11.56 -1.63
C LEU A 148 -8.90 -11.30 -2.42
N PRO A 149 -8.92 -10.28 -3.31
CA PRO A 149 -10.03 -10.08 -4.22
C PRO A 149 -10.29 -11.31 -5.10
N GLY A 150 -11.56 -11.73 -5.19
CA GLY A 150 -11.97 -12.88 -6.00
C GLY A 150 -12.21 -14.16 -5.21
N GLU A 151 -11.95 -14.19 -3.91
CA GLU A 151 -12.40 -15.27 -3.02
C GLU A 151 -13.93 -15.24 -2.88
N ALA A 152 -14.56 -16.41 -2.77
CA ALA A 152 -16.03 -16.54 -2.72
C ALA A 152 -16.67 -15.86 -1.50
N ALA A 153 -15.90 -15.59 -0.46
CA ALA A 153 -16.29 -14.84 0.73
C ALA A 153 -15.30 -13.71 0.96
N ALA A 154 -15.30 -12.72 0.06
CA ALA A 154 -14.44 -11.55 0.21
C ALA A 154 -14.77 -10.81 1.52
N PHE A 155 -13.76 -10.66 2.36
CA PHE A 155 -13.83 -9.89 3.60
C PHE A 155 -12.95 -8.65 3.44
N ASP A 156 -13.47 -7.49 3.75
CA ASP A 156 -12.73 -6.20 3.67
C ASP A 156 -13.33 -5.24 4.70
N GLU A 157 -12.77 -5.25 5.92
CA GLU A 157 -13.29 -4.49 7.05
C GLU A 157 -12.21 -3.63 7.69
N ILE A 158 -12.59 -2.41 8.05
CA ILE A 158 -11.74 -1.48 8.81
C ILE A 158 -12.40 -1.21 10.16
N ALA A 159 -11.65 -1.44 11.25
CA ALA A 159 -12.11 -1.20 12.61
C ALA A 159 -11.06 -0.48 13.45
N ARG A 160 -11.44 -0.04 14.65
CA ARG A 160 -10.49 0.47 15.65
C ARG A 160 -10.01 -0.66 16.54
N ILE A 161 -8.72 -0.64 16.88
CA ILE A 161 -8.13 -1.57 17.84
C ILE A 161 -8.76 -1.30 19.22
N GLY A 162 -9.18 -2.37 19.91
CA GLY A 162 -9.80 -2.29 21.24
C GLY A 162 -11.29 -1.96 21.26
N GLN A 163 -11.94 -1.88 20.10
CA GLN A 163 -13.41 -1.69 20.00
C GLN A 163 -14.11 -2.96 19.48
N GLY A 164 -13.60 -4.13 19.83
CA GLY A 164 -14.24 -5.42 19.52
C GLY A 164 -15.47 -5.68 20.40
N GLY A 165 -16.35 -6.58 19.95
CA GLY A 165 -17.45 -7.11 20.73
C GLY A 165 -16.98 -8.05 21.83
N ASP A 166 -17.89 -8.39 22.76
CA ASP A 166 -17.66 -9.44 23.73
C ASP A 166 -17.64 -10.79 23.01
N TYR A 167 -16.66 -11.63 23.32
CA TYR A 167 -16.56 -13.00 22.77
C TYR A 167 -17.83 -13.82 23.02
N TRP A 168 -18.50 -13.56 24.18
CA TRP A 168 -19.70 -14.28 24.59
C TRP A 168 -21.01 -13.61 24.14
N ASP A 169 -20.93 -12.49 23.40
CA ASP A 169 -22.10 -11.86 22.83
C ASP A 169 -22.59 -12.70 21.63
N VAL A 170 -23.44 -13.68 21.94
CA VAL A 170 -24.08 -14.55 20.97
C VAL A 170 -25.48 -14.06 20.64
N ALA A 171 -25.91 -14.20 19.36
CA ALA A 171 -27.27 -13.89 18.97
C ALA A 171 -28.24 -14.70 19.86
N LYS A 172 -29.20 -14.02 20.48
CA LYS A 172 -30.31 -14.70 21.15
C LYS A 172 -31.17 -15.33 20.07
N GLU A 173 -31.40 -16.64 20.20
CA GLU A 173 -32.39 -17.37 19.41
C GLU A 173 -33.81 -16.80 19.59
#